data_83447d47640bb6d11757577ea88c28a8
#
_entry.id   83447d47640bb6d11757577ea88c28a8
#
_cell.length_a   1.000
_cell.length_b   1.000
_cell.length_c   1.000
_cell.angle_alpha   90.00
_cell.angle_beta   90.00
_cell.angle_gamma   90.00
#
_symmetry.space_group_name_H-M   'P 1'
#
loop_
_entity.id
_entity.type
_entity.pdbx_description
1 polymer ?
#
loop_
_entity_poly.entity_id
_entity_poly.type
_entity_poly.pdbx_seq_one_letter_code
_entity_poly.pdbx_strand_id
1 'polypeptide(L)' 'MKKAETMEDFKRTLAQPLLLSIPDVATSLRLGRTKVYELIAQEGLPVIRFGRSVRVSAASLQKWVEQREQQHLPG' A
#
# COMPACT_ATOMS: atom_id res chain seq x y z
N MET A 1 0.04 12.89 -27.17
CA MET A 1 -0.29 11.72 -26.68
C MET A 1 0.84 11.08 -25.96
N LYS A 2 0.50 10.28 -25.08
CA LYS A 2 1.45 9.70 -24.36
C LYS A 2 2.19 8.70 -25.13
N LYS A 3 3.43 8.74 -25.09
CA LYS A 3 4.17 7.80 -25.73
C LYS A 3 4.02 6.48 -25.11
N ALA A 4 4.01 5.46 -25.86
CA ALA A 4 3.88 4.13 -25.33
C ALA A 4 5.00 3.87 -24.36
N GLU A 5 4.70 3.11 -23.34
CA GLU A 5 5.70 2.77 -22.40
C GLU A 5 6.75 1.92 -23.01
N THR A 6 7.98 2.07 -22.58
CA THR A 6 9.03 1.23 -23.07
C THR A 6 8.92 -0.13 -22.41
N MET A 7 9.61 -1.10 -22.99
CA MET A 7 9.64 -2.42 -22.42
C MET A 7 10.25 -2.39 -21.01
N GLU A 8 11.18 -1.52 -20.79
CA GLU A 8 11.76 -1.39 -19.46
C GLU A 8 10.76 -0.91 -18.45
N ASP A 9 9.96 0.07 -18.83
CA ASP A 9 8.93 0.58 -17.92
C ASP A 9 7.92 -0.50 -17.60
N PHE A 10 7.56 -1.28 -18.60
CA PHE A 10 6.62 -2.37 -18.42
C PHE A 10 7.19 -3.40 -17.46
N LYS A 11 8.44 -3.78 -17.66
CA LYS A 11 9.09 -4.75 -16.80
C LYS A 11 9.22 -4.25 -15.37
N ARG A 12 9.52 -2.97 -15.23
CA ARG A 12 9.63 -2.38 -13.90
C ARG A 12 8.30 -2.44 -13.17
N THR A 13 7.22 -2.14 -13.89
CA THR A 13 5.90 -2.20 -13.31
C THR A 13 5.57 -3.61 -12.86
N LEU A 14 5.90 -4.60 -13.68
CA LEU A 14 5.64 -5.97 -13.31
C LEU A 14 6.49 -6.44 -12.14
N ALA A 15 7.69 -5.89 -12.00
CA ALA A 15 8.57 -6.29 -10.93
C ALA A 15 8.13 -5.75 -9.59
N GLN A 16 7.37 -4.68 -9.58
CA GLN A 16 6.89 -4.08 -8.35
C GLN A 16 5.45 -4.47 -8.13
N PRO A 17 5.13 -5.04 -6.97
CA PRO A 17 3.76 -5.43 -6.73
C PRO A 17 2.87 -4.21 -6.68
N LEU A 18 1.75 -4.28 -7.38
CA LEU A 18 0.75 -3.23 -7.32
C LEU A 18 -0.10 -3.37 -6.07
N LEU A 19 -0.28 -4.60 -5.64
CA LEU A 19 -1.10 -4.90 -4.48
C LEU A 19 -0.28 -5.70 -3.48
N LEU A 20 -0.50 -5.42 -2.23
CA LEU A 20 0.22 -6.06 -1.15
C LEU A 20 -0.74 -6.88 -0.33
N SER A 21 -0.28 -8.02 0.14
CA SER A 21 -1.05 -8.82 1.08
C SER A 21 -0.89 -8.21 2.47
N ILE A 22 -1.69 -8.68 3.42
CA ILE A 22 -1.56 -8.19 4.78
C ILE A 22 -0.16 -8.47 5.34
N PRO A 23 0.41 -9.68 5.16
CA PRO A 23 1.79 -9.88 5.61
C PRO A 23 2.79 -8.94 4.96
N ASP A 24 2.56 -8.62 3.67
CA ASP A 24 3.45 -7.69 2.98
C ASP A 24 3.38 -6.31 3.60
N VAL A 25 2.17 -5.86 3.93
CA VAL A 25 1.98 -4.55 4.56
C VAL A 25 2.67 -4.54 5.92
N ALA A 26 2.50 -5.61 6.67
CA ALA A 26 3.12 -5.72 7.99
C ALA A 26 4.63 -5.59 7.88
N THR A 27 5.21 -6.29 6.92
CA THR A 27 6.65 -6.22 6.70
C THR A 27 7.06 -4.80 6.28
N SER A 28 6.31 -4.21 5.37
CA SER A 28 6.63 -2.88 4.87
C SER A 28 6.57 -1.83 5.97
N LEU A 29 5.60 -1.95 6.85
CA LEU A 29 5.43 -0.99 7.93
C LEU A 29 6.21 -1.40 9.18
N ARG A 30 6.78 -2.58 9.17
CA ARG A 30 7.49 -3.14 10.31
C ARG A 30 6.60 -3.24 11.53
N LEU A 31 5.40 -3.73 11.31
CA LEU A 31 4.41 -3.93 12.35
C LEU A 31 3.94 -5.37 12.31
N GLY A 32 3.30 -5.81 13.38
CA GLY A 32 2.68 -7.12 13.38
C GLY A 32 1.38 -7.10 12.60
N ARG A 33 0.88 -8.28 12.26
CA ARG A 33 -0.35 -8.37 11.50
C ARG A 33 -1.54 -7.83 12.27
N THR A 34 -1.58 -8.08 13.55
CA THR A 34 -2.65 -7.58 14.39
C THR A 34 -2.77 -6.07 14.28
N LYS A 35 -1.61 -5.41 14.30
CA LYS A 35 -1.60 -3.97 14.19
C LYS A 35 -2.10 -3.51 12.84
N VAL A 36 -1.74 -4.24 11.78
CA VAL A 36 -2.20 -3.88 10.44
C VAL A 36 -3.72 -3.98 10.38
N TYR A 37 -4.30 -5.03 10.95
CA TYR A 37 -5.76 -5.14 10.97
C TYR A 37 -6.41 -4.01 11.77
N GLU A 38 -5.77 -3.59 12.84
CA GLU A 38 -6.25 -2.43 13.59
C GLU A 38 -6.24 -1.17 12.73
N LEU A 39 -5.18 -0.98 11.96
CA LEU A 39 -5.09 0.18 11.11
C LEU A 39 -6.20 0.20 10.07
N ILE A 40 -6.53 -0.97 9.54
CA ILE A 40 -7.61 -1.09 8.58
C ILE A 40 -8.95 -0.77 9.24
N ALA A 41 -9.17 -1.33 10.41
CA ALA A 41 -10.47 -1.20 11.07
C ALA A 41 -10.70 0.16 11.68
N GLN A 42 -9.65 0.78 12.18
CA GLN A 42 -9.82 1.97 13.01
C GLN A 42 -9.12 3.22 12.49
N GLU A 43 -8.14 3.05 11.63
CA GLU A 43 -7.33 4.18 11.22
C GLU A 43 -7.46 4.53 9.75
N GLY A 44 -8.36 3.88 9.06
CA GLY A 44 -8.64 4.26 7.67
C GLY A 44 -7.65 3.76 6.63
N LEU A 45 -6.86 2.75 6.96
CA LEU A 45 -5.98 2.19 5.96
C LEU A 45 -6.84 1.53 4.88
N PRO A 46 -6.75 1.98 3.62
CA PRO A 46 -7.64 1.47 2.59
C PRO A 46 -7.28 0.06 2.15
N VAL A 47 -8.30 -0.73 1.86
CA VAL A 47 -8.10 -2.08 1.35
C VAL A 47 -8.98 -2.31 0.16
N ILE A 48 -8.61 -3.29 -0.65
CA ILE A 48 -9.39 -3.74 -1.79
C ILE A 48 -9.69 -5.20 -1.55
N ARG A 49 -10.92 -5.60 -1.79
CA ARG A 49 -11.31 -6.98 -1.61
C ARG A 49 -11.54 -7.65 -2.94
N PHE A 50 -10.95 -8.82 -3.09
CA PHE A 50 -11.16 -9.66 -4.26
C PHE A 50 -11.72 -10.97 -3.73
N GLY A 51 -13.04 -11.08 -3.71
CA GLY A 51 -13.65 -12.24 -3.08
C GLY A 51 -13.28 -12.26 -1.61
N ARG A 52 -12.59 -13.29 -1.19
CA ARG A 52 -12.15 -13.41 0.19
C ARG A 52 -10.77 -12.83 0.43
N SER A 53 -10.11 -12.43 -0.63
CA SER A 53 -8.75 -11.91 -0.50
C SER A 53 -8.78 -10.43 -0.21
N VAL A 54 -7.94 -10.01 0.69
CA VAL A 54 -7.82 -8.60 1.06
C VAL A 54 -6.44 -8.13 0.63
N ARG A 55 -6.40 -7.02 -0.07
CA ARG A 55 -5.14 -6.48 -0.56
C ARG A 55 -5.10 -4.98 -0.31
N VAL A 56 -3.89 -4.45 -0.27
CA VAL A 56 -3.69 -3.01 -0.09
C VAL A 56 -2.91 -2.52 -1.30
N SER A 57 -3.40 -1.49 -1.95
CA SER A 57 -2.67 -0.90 -3.07
C SER A 57 -1.37 -0.30 -2.56
N ALA A 58 -0.27 -0.61 -3.22
CA ALA A 58 1.02 -0.05 -2.81
C ALA A 58 0.99 1.47 -2.85
N ALA A 59 0.36 2.03 -3.87
CA ALA A 59 0.27 3.48 -4.00
C ALA A 59 -0.58 4.08 -2.88
N SER A 60 -1.69 3.42 -2.54
CA SER A 60 -2.54 3.92 -1.47
C SER A 60 -1.85 3.83 -0.13
N LEU A 61 -1.08 2.77 0.08
CA LEU A 61 -0.35 2.61 1.33
C LEU A 61 0.65 3.74 1.48
N GLN A 62 1.38 4.05 0.43
CA GLN A 62 2.35 5.11 0.48
C GLN A 62 1.71 6.45 0.79
N LYS A 63 0.59 6.73 0.15
CA LYS A 63 -0.12 7.96 0.41
C LYS A 63 -0.64 8.03 1.83
N TRP A 64 -1.16 6.92 2.32
CA TRP A 64 -1.69 6.86 3.67
C TRP A 64 -0.59 7.14 4.69
N VAL A 65 0.60 6.55 4.46
CA VAL A 65 1.73 6.77 5.35
C VAL A 65 2.15 8.23 5.31
N GLU A 66 2.20 8.82 4.13
CA GLU A 66 2.59 10.22 4.00
C GLU A 66 1.63 11.13 4.75
N GLN A 67 0.35 10.82 4.67
CA GLN A 67 -0.64 11.61 5.38
C GLN A 67 -0.48 11.48 6.89
N ARG A 68 -0.17 10.27 7.35
CA ARG A 68 0.06 10.06 8.77
C ARG A 68 1.30 10.81 9.24
N GLU A 69 2.31 10.84 8.41
CA GLU A 69 3.51 11.57 8.73
C GLU A 69 3.20 13.04 8.98
N GLN A 70 2.39 13.60 8.11
CA GLN A 70 2.04 15.00 8.24
C GLN A 70 1.24 15.28 9.49
N GLN A 71 0.38 14.35 9.85
CA GLN A 71 -0.43 14.51 11.05
C GLN A 71 0.40 14.46 12.31
N HIS A 72 1.56 13.83 12.26
CA HIS A 72 2.40 13.67 13.42
C HIS A 72 3.54 14.66 13.48
N LEU A 73 3.63 15.55 12.52
CA LEU A 73 4.69 16.54 12.55
C LEU A 73 4.42 17.54 13.64
N PRO A 74 5.44 17.95 14.37
CA PRO A 74 5.24 18.93 15.41
C PRO A 74 4.87 20.27 14.80
N GLY A 75 4.10 20.96 15.43
CA GLY A 75 3.80 22.31 15.09
C GLY A 75 2.94 22.67 14.12
#